data_d9d7146f68b2240c5405353620075e17
#
_entry.id   d9d7146f68b2240c5405353620075e17
#
_cell.length_a   1.000
_cell.length_b   1.000
_cell.length_c   1.000
_cell.angle_alpha   90.00
_cell.angle_beta   90.00
_cell.angle_gamma   90.00
#
_symmetry.space_group_name_H-M   'P 1'
#
loop_
_entity.id
_entity.type
_entity.pdbx_description
1 polymer ?
#
loop_
_entity_poly.entity_id
_entity_poly.type
_entity_poly.pdbx_seq_one_letter_code
_entity_poly.pdbx_strand_id
1 'polypeptide(L)'
;MIRELKNMKIWKNTSTLDGYDEGLPFTSIKEEADIVLLGSKPIGLEGFSNLKGIFRVGISRDNVPIEEAETMGIIVRFPSQETIDIVYEETACFTCSLIFRMLYSEIGTLDPWWKGIRVQLNDKVLLVIGTGNIGSRVAKKMQDFLKVETYDLLQNTATELKSLIASAD
;
A
#
# COMPACT_ATOMS: atom_id res chain seq x y z
N MET A 1 -29.28 -4.88 -12.59
CA MET A 1 -27.91 -4.72 -12.07
C MET A 1 -27.26 -6.04 -11.60
N ILE A 2 -27.79 -6.78 -10.60
CA ILE A 2 -27.18 -8.06 -10.16
C ILE A 2 -27.29 -9.21 -11.18
N ARG A 3 -28.31 -9.22 -12.05
CA ARG A 3 -28.49 -10.23 -13.11
C ARG A 3 -27.50 -10.07 -14.28
N GLU A 4 -27.04 -8.88 -14.57
CA GLU A 4 -26.10 -8.60 -15.66
C GLU A 4 -24.67 -9.01 -15.29
N LEU A 5 -24.30 -8.92 -14.02
CA LEU A 5 -22.97 -9.35 -13.53
C LEU A 5 -22.74 -10.87 -13.63
N LYS A 6 -23.82 -11.68 -13.66
CA LYS A 6 -23.69 -13.15 -13.75
C LYS A 6 -23.10 -13.66 -15.07
N ASN A 7 -23.12 -12.82 -16.11
CA ASN A 7 -22.57 -13.17 -17.43
C ASN A 7 -21.25 -12.49 -17.75
N MET A 8 -20.76 -11.59 -16.88
CA MET A 8 -19.48 -10.92 -17.08
C MET A 8 -18.34 -11.81 -16.62
N LYS A 9 -17.26 -11.85 -17.38
CA LYS A 9 -16.04 -12.57 -17.04
C LYS A 9 -14.98 -11.60 -16.51
N ILE A 10 -14.28 -12.00 -15.46
CA ILE A 10 -13.29 -11.19 -14.76
C ILE A 10 -11.90 -11.82 -14.94
N TRP A 11 -10.98 -11.04 -15.43
CA TRP A 11 -9.56 -11.40 -15.43
C TRP A 11 -8.84 -10.67 -14.31
N LYS A 12 -7.88 -11.33 -13.63
CA LYS A 12 -7.11 -10.69 -12.55
C LYS A 12 -5.61 -11.00 -12.67
N ASN A 13 -4.79 -10.02 -12.28
CA ASN A 13 -3.34 -10.19 -12.09
C ASN A 13 -2.90 -9.91 -10.65
N THR A 14 -3.80 -10.09 -9.70
CA THR A 14 -3.57 -9.81 -8.28
C THR A 14 -4.12 -10.94 -7.42
N SER A 15 -3.46 -11.20 -6.30
CA SER A 15 -3.94 -12.07 -5.22
C SER A 15 -4.51 -11.28 -4.03
N THR A 16 -4.55 -9.95 -4.12
CA THR A 16 -4.97 -9.08 -2.99
C THR A 16 -6.37 -9.38 -2.47
N LEU A 17 -7.26 -9.89 -3.34
CA LEU A 17 -8.64 -10.23 -3.00
C LEU A 17 -8.86 -11.73 -2.80
N ASP A 18 -7.82 -12.57 -2.84
CA ASP A 18 -7.96 -14.01 -2.65
C ASP A 18 -8.61 -14.32 -1.29
N GLY A 19 -9.64 -15.15 -1.31
CA GLY A 19 -10.48 -15.46 -0.15
C GLY A 19 -11.67 -14.51 0.08
N TYR A 20 -11.73 -13.39 -0.66
CA TYR A 20 -12.84 -12.42 -0.62
C TYR A 20 -13.57 -12.34 -1.98
N ASP A 21 -13.05 -12.99 -2.99
CA ASP A 21 -13.55 -12.95 -4.37
C ASP A 21 -14.19 -14.29 -4.80
N GLU A 22 -14.51 -15.16 -3.86
CA GLU A 22 -15.14 -16.44 -4.10
C GLU A 22 -16.50 -16.28 -4.77
N GLY A 23 -16.74 -17.09 -5.79
CA GLY A 23 -17.99 -17.06 -6.57
C GLY A 23 -18.04 -15.99 -7.67
N LEU A 24 -17.00 -15.18 -7.86
CA LEU A 24 -16.87 -14.31 -9.02
C LEU A 24 -16.49 -15.12 -10.27
N PRO A 25 -17.02 -14.75 -11.45
CA PRO A 25 -16.83 -15.49 -12.70
C PRO A 25 -15.46 -15.19 -13.33
N PHE A 26 -14.39 -15.78 -12.80
CA PHE A 26 -13.05 -15.58 -13.32
C PHE A 26 -12.77 -16.32 -14.62
N THR A 27 -11.91 -15.73 -15.45
CA THR A 27 -11.33 -16.33 -16.65
C THR A 27 -9.82 -16.09 -16.69
N SER A 28 -9.08 -17.03 -17.26
CA SER A 28 -7.66 -16.87 -17.59
C SER A 28 -7.44 -16.33 -19.01
N ILE A 29 -8.51 -16.24 -19.82
CA ILE A 29 -8.48 -15.86 -21.22
C ILE A 29 -8.79 -14.38 -21.33
N LYS A 30 -7.84 -13.56 -21.78
CA LYS A 30 -7.99 -12.11 -21.88
C LYS A 30 -9.11 -11.68 -22.83
N GLU A 31 -9.24 -12.38 -23.95
CA GLU A 31 -10.24 -12.11 -24.99
C GLU A 31 -11.68 -12.24 -24.49
N GLU A 32 -11.88 -13.01 -23.44
CA GLU A 32 -13.19 -13.23 -22.84
C GLU A 32 -13.53 -12.28 -21.69
N ALA A 33 -12.53 -11.51 -21.21
CA ALA A 33 -12.69 -10.68 -20.03
C ALA A 33 -13.50 -9.41 -20.33
N ASP A 34 -14.53 -9.19 -19.55
CA ASP A 34 -15.29 -7.94 -19.52
C ASP A 34 -14.71 -6.93 -18.52
N ILE A 35 -14.11 -7.44 -17.44
CA ILE A 35 -13.56 -6.64 -16.34
C ILE A 35 -12.16 -7.14 -15.98
N VAL A 36 -11.27 -6.20 -15.70
CA VAL A 36 -9.94 -6.47 -15.14
C VAL A 36 -9.89 -6.03 -13.68
N LEU A 37 -9.47 -6.92 -12.79
CA LEU A 37 -9.00 -6.59 -11.45
C LEU A 37 -7.48 -6.42 -11.51
N LEU A 38 -7.03 -5.17 -11.53
CA LEU A 38 -5.63 -4.82 -11.74
C LEU A 38 -4.88 -4.67 -10.42
N GLY A 39 -3.88 -5.51 -10.23
CA GLY A 39 -2.91 -5.43 -9.14
C GLY A 39 -1.79 -4.41 -9.39
N SER A 40 -0.65 -4.59 -8.73
CA SER A 40 0.51 -3.68 -8.84
C SER A 40 1.31 -3.82 -10.14
N LYS A 41 1.14 -4.93 -10.87
CA LYS A 41 1.82 -5.14 -12.15
C LYS A 41 1.08 -4.39 -13.26
N PRO A 42 1.78 -3.64 -14.12
CA PRO A 42 1.14 -2.99 -15.26
C PRO A 42 0.59 -4.02 -16.24
N ILE A 43 -0.40 -3.61 -17.02
CA ILE A 43 -0.93 -4.36 -18.14
C ILE A 43 -0.94 -3.51 -19.42
N GLY A 44 -0.73 -4.15 -20.59
CA GLY A 44 -1.18 -3.62 -21.87
C GLY A 44 -2.61 -4.09 -22.13
N LEU A 45 -3.35 -3.34 -22.92
CA LEU A 45 -4.74 -3.65 -23.25
C LEU A 45 -4.86 -4.61 -24.46
N GLU A 46 -3.76 -4.98 -25.08
CA GLU A 46 -3.75 -5.97 -26.17
C GLU A 46 -4.27 -7.32 -25.67
N GLY A 47 -5.09 -7.95 -26.51
CA GLY A 47 -5.73 -9.23 -26.21
C GLY A 47 -7.05 -9.12 -25.42
N PHE A 48 -7.42 -7.93 -24.97
CA PHE A 48 -8.72 -7.71 -24.31
C PHE A 48 -9.78 -7.21 -25.32
N SER A 49 -10.40 -8.12 -26.05
CA SER A 49 -11.35 -7.74 -27.11
C SER A 49 -12.71 -7.26 -26.61
N ASN A 50 -13.09 -7.63 -25.38
CA ASN A 50 -14.42 -7.36 -24.81
C ASN A 50 -14.38 -6.50 -23.54
N LEU A 51 -13.23 -5.90 -23.22
CA LEU A 51 -13.04 -5.19 -21.96
C LEU A 51 -13.91 -3.95 -21.85
N LYS A 52 -14.68 -3.88 -20.77
CA LYS A 52 -15.61 -2.78 -20.45
C LYS A 52 -15.12 -1.96 -19.27
N GLY A 53 -14.33 -2.56 -18.38
CA GLY A 53 -13.88 -1.87 -17.18
C GLY A 53 -12.61 -2.43 -16.58
N ILE A 54 -11.86 -1.54 -15.93
CA ILE A 54 -10.68 -1.85 -15.11
C ILE A 54 -10.95 -1.34 -13.71
N PHE A 55 -10.85 -2.23 -12.73
CA PHE A 55 -10.84 -1.85 -11.33
C PHE A 55 -9.42 -2.05 -10.78
N ARG A 56 -8.76 -0.97 -10.37
CA ARG A 56 -7.45 -1.01 -9.74
C ARG A 56 -7.60 -1.41 -8.27
N VAL A 57 -7.16 -2.63 -7.94
CA VAL A 57 -7.14 -3.13 -6.56
C VAL A 57 -5.93 -2.55 -5.83
N GLY A 58 -6.03 -1.31 -5.39
CA GLY A 58 -4.97 -0.55 -4.73
C GLY A 58 -5.02 0.91 -5.13
N ILE A 59 -4.17 1.74 -4.54
CA ILE A 59 -4.29 3.20 -4.56
C ILE A 59 -3.40 3.91 -5.60
N SER A 60 -2.30 3.29 -6.02
CA SER A 60 -1.41 3.85 -7.04
C SER A 60 -2.07 3.83 -8.42
N ARG A 61 -1.78 4.85 -9.22
CA ARG A 61 -2.33 5.03 -10.57
C ARG A 61 -1.31 4.78 -11.68
N ASP A 62 -0.05 4.68 -11.33
CA ASP A 62 1.10 4.67 -12.26
C ASP A 62 1.11 3.46 -13.20
N ASN A 63 0.48 2.37 -12.80
CA ASN A 63 0.43 1.13 -13.57
C ASN A 63 -0.89 0.91 -14.31
N VAL A 64 -1.77 1.90 -14.33
CA VAL A 64 -3.07 1.84 -15.01
C VAL A 64 -2.98 2.60 -16.33
N PRO A 65 -3.28 1.98 -17.48
CA PRO A 65 -3.25 2.63 -18.79
C PRO A 65 -4.50 3.51 -18.98
N ILE A 66 -4.61 4.60 -18.21
CA ILE A 66 -5.83 5.43 -18.12
C ILE A 66 -6.18 6.04 -19.47
N GLU A 67 -5.21 6.71 -20.12
CA GLU A 67 -5.43 7.42 -21.39
C GLU A 67 -5.83 6.46 -22.52
N GLU A 68 -5.17 5.29 -22.58
CA GLU A 68 -5.50 4.26 -23.56
C GLU A 68 -6.91 3.68 -23.31
N ALA A 69 -7.22 3.38 -22.03
CA ALA A 69 -8.54 2.88 -21.65
C ALA A 69 -9.66 3.88 -21.98
N GLU A 70 -9.46 5.17 -21.72
CA GLU A 70 -10.43 6.22 -22.06
C GLU A 70 -10.65 6.32 -23.56
N THR A 71 -9.58 6.25 -24.37
CA THR A 71 -9.67 6.26 -25.83
C THR A 71 -10.49 5.07 -26.37
N MET A 72 -10.40 3.92 -25.69
CA MET A 72 -11.14 2.71 -26.04
C MET A 72 -12.56 2.66 -25.42
N GLY A 73 -12.96 3.67 -24.66
CA GLY A 73 -14.25 3.69 -23.97
C GLY A 73 -14.34 2.74 -22.76
N ILE A 74 -13.20 2.29 -22.23
CA ILE A 74 -13.11 1.40 -21.07
C ILE A 74 -13.20 2.22 -19.79
N ILE A 75 -14.08 1.82 -18.87
CA ILE A 75 -14.29 2.53 -17.61
C ILE A 75 -13.20 2.15 -16.60
N VAL A 76 -12.43 3.10 -16.12
CA VAL A 76 -11.45 2.88 -15.05
C VAL A 76 -12.03 3.31 -13.70
N ARG A 77 -11.87 2.47 -12.69
CA ARG A 77 -12.29 2.76 -11.31
C ARG A 77 -11.20 2.40 -10.31
N PHE A 78 -11.18 3.14 -9.22
CA PHE A 78 -10.29 3.01 -8.07
C PHE A 78 -11.10 2.80 -6.80
N PRO A 79 -10.49 2.36 -5.69
CA PRO A 79 -11.14 2.30 -4.39
C PRO A 79 -11.72 3.65 -3.98
N SER A 80 -12.75 3.63 -3.13
CA SER A 80 -13.31 4.85 -2.55
C SER A 80 -12.28 5.55 -1.65
N GLN A 81 -12.46 6.85 -1.42
CA GLN A 81 -11.57 7.61 -0.52
C GLN A 81 -11.54 7.01 0.89
N GLU A 82 -12.67 6.54 1.38
CA GLU A 82 -12.76 5.86 2.68
C GLU A 82 -11.86 4.60 2.73
N THR A 83 -11.90 3.76 1.68
CA THR A 83 -11.02 2.59 1.57
C THR A 83 -9.54 3.00 1.49
N ILE A 84 -9.23 4.05 0.75
CA ILE A 84 -7.87 4.59 0.61
C ILE A 84 -7.34 5.04 1.98
N ASP A 85 -8.16 5.75 2.77
CA ASP A 85 -7.78 6.23 4.09
C ASP A 85 -7.53 5.08 5.07
N ILE A 86 -8.34 4.03 5.03
CA ILE A 86 -8.11 2.79 5.80
C ILE A 86 -6.77 2.16 5.41
N VAL A 87 -6.47 2.04 4.11
CA VAL A 87 -5.21 1.45 3.64
C VAL A 87 -4.00 2.27 4.10
N TYR A 88 -4.08 3.59 4.08
CA TYR A 88 -3.01 4.45 4.61
C TYR A 88 -2.80 4.26 6.11
N GLU A 89 -3.89 4.18 6.87
CA GLU A 89 -3.84 3.99 8.31
C GLU A 89 -3.24 2.63 8.68
N GLU A 90 -3.71 1.55 8.06
CA GLU A 90 -3.21 0.20 8.28
C GLU A 90 -1.74 0.04 7.87
N THR A 91 -1.34 0.66 6.75
CA THR A 91 0.06 0.67 6.31
C THR A 91 0.95 1.40 7.32
N ALA A 92 0.49 2.51 7.87
CA ALA A 92 1.23 3.23 8.89
C ALA A 92 1.34 2.42 10.20
N CYS A 93 0.27 1.75 10.64
CA CYS A 93 0.28 0.86 11.79
C CYS A 93 1.26 -0.31 11.60
N PHE A 94 1.22 -0.95 10.42
CA PHE A 94 2.16 -2.02 10.08
C PHE A 94 3.61 -1.53 10.11
N THR A 95 3.89 -0.35 9.54
CA THR A 95 5.22 0.26 9.56
C THR A 95 5.69 0.51 10.98
N CYS A 96 4.84 1.05 11.86
CA CYS A 96 5.17 1.22 13.28
C CYS A 96 5.51 -0.12 13.96
N SER A 97 4.79 -1.19 13.63
CA SER A 97 5.08 -2.53 14.18
C SER A 97 6.46 -3.04 13.76
N LEU A 98 6.88 -2.78 12.51
CA LEU A 98 8.21 -3.13 12.04
C LEU A 98 9.30 -2.33 12.74
N ILE A 99 9.09 -1.02 12.97
CA ILE A 99 10.02 -0.17 13.72
C ILE A 99 10.20 -0.73 15.14
N PHE A 100 9.13 -1.07 15.85
CA PHE A 100 9.24 -1.69 17.18
C PHE A 100 9.94 -3.04 17.14
N ARG A 101 9.72 -3.86 16.13
CA ARG A 101 10.45 -5.13 15.98
C ARG A 101 11.94 -4.94 15.76
N MET A 102 12.35 -3.88 15.06
CA MET A 102 13.77 -3.53 14.89
C MET A 102 14.37 -3.02 16.20
N LEU A 103 13.65 -2.17 16.94
CA LEU A 103 14.10 -1.62 18.22
C LEU A 103 14.18 -2.67 19.33
N TYR A 104 13.31 -3.69 19.27
CA TYR A 104 13.20 -4.76 20.27
C TYR A 104 13.46 -6.13 19.62
N SER A 105 14.58 -6.29 18.94
CA SER A 105 14.93 -7.54 18.26
C SER A 105 14.97 -8.75 19.22
N GLU A 106 15.26 -8.51 20.51
CA GLU A 106 15.29 -9.51 21.55
C GLU A 106 14.38 -9.11 22.72
N ILE A 107 13.15 -9.60 22.70
CA ILE A 107 12.16 -9.26 23.75
C ILE A 107 12.13 -10.26 24.92
N GLY A 108 12.88 -11.37 24.81
CA GLY A 108 12.89 -12.45 25.81
C GLY A 108 11.84 -13.54 25.53
N THR A 109 11.68 -14.44 26.49
CA THR A 109 10.70 -15.56 26.44
C THR A 109 9.81 -15.55 27.67
N LEU A 110 8.62 -16.19 27.55
CA LEU A 110 7.69 -16.35 28.68
C LEU A 110 7.95 -17.63 29.47
N ASP A 111 8.43 -18.68 28.79
CA ASP A 111 8.71 -19.98 29.40
C ASP A 111 10.01 -20.58 28.83
N PRO A 112 11.09 -20.71 29.62
CA PRO A 112 11.24 -20.09 30.92
C PRO A 112 11.21 -18.56 30.86
N TRP A 113 10.81 -17.90 31.94
CA TRP A 113 10.79 -16.45 31.99
C TRP A 113 12.21 -15.88 31.80
N TRP A 114 12.41 -15.21 30.69
CA TRP A 114 13.64 -14.49 30.39
C TRP A 114 13.32 -13.14 29.74
N LYS A 115 14.03 -12.11 30.14
CA LYS A 115 13.82 -10.75 29.68
C LYS A 115 15.08 -10.26 28.99
N GLY A 116 15.00 -10.02 27.69
CA GLY A 116 16.09 -9.41 26.90
C GLY A 116 16.43 -7.99 27.35
N ILE A 117 17.62 -7.55 27.02
CA ILE A 117 18.05 -6.17 27.21
C ILE A 117 17.20 -5.26 26.32
N ARG A 118 16.66 -4.20 26.91
CA ARG A 118 15.84 -3.22 26.20
C ARG A 118 16.57 -1.90 26.06
N VAL A 119 16.43 -1.27 24.91
CA VAL A 119 16.90 0.09 24.67
C VAL A 119 15.96 1.09 25.30
N GLN A 120 16.50 2.23 25.73
CA GLN A 120 15.70 3.36 26.18
C GLN A 120 15.26 4.16 24.94
N LEU A 121 13.97 4.13 24.63
CA LEU A 121 13.44 4.73 23.41
C LEU A 121 13.56 6.25 23.37
N ASN A 122 13.47 6.92 24.51
CA ASN A 122 13.53 8.39 24.58
C ASN A 122 14.85 8.98 24.03
N ASP A 123 15.91 8.17 23.99
CA ASP A 123 17.21 8.58 23.47
C ASP A 123 17.37 8.29 21.97
N LYS A 124 16.39 7.62 21.36
CA LYS A 124 16.41 7.25 19.95
C LYS A 124 15.75 8.30 19.07
N VAL A 125 16.33 8.50 17.90
CA VAL A 125 15.84 9.44 16.89
C VAL A 125 15.39 8.66 15.63
N LEU A 126 14.11 8.68 15.34
CA LEU A 126 13.54 8.16 14.11
C LEU A 126 13.51 9.25 13.05
N LEU A 127 14.18 9.04 11.93
CA LEU A 127 14.02 9.88 10.75
C LEU A 127 12.99 9.29 9.81
N VAL A 128 11.91 10.02 9.55
CA VAL A 128 10.90 9.67 8.54
C VAL A 128 11.16 10.46 7.27
N ILE A 129 11.56 9.77 6.20
CA ILE A 129 11.78 10.36 4.87
C ILE A 129 10.53 10.23 4.02
N GLY A 130 9.96 11.36 3.65
CA GLY A 130 8.67 11.47 2.96
C GLY A 130 7.50 11.62 3.93
N THR A 131 6.91 12.83 3.97
CA THR A 131 5.78 13.18 4.86
C THR A 131 4.42 13.17 4.15
N GLY A 132 4.30 12.34 3.12
CA GLY A 132 3.02 12.08 2.45
C GLY A 132 2.01 11.34 3.34
N ASN A 133 1.00 10.75 2.72
CA ASN A 133 -0.14 10.13 3.42
C ASN A 133 0.24 9.06 4.46
N ILE A 134 1.31 8.30 4.23
CA ILE A 134 1.75 7.26 5.16
C ILE A 134 2.79 7.80 6.13
N GLY A 135 3.85 8.47 5.64
CA GLY A 135 4.94 8.95 6.50
C GLY A 135 4.48 9.93 7.57
N SER A 136 3.55 10.83 7.27
CA SER A 136 2.96 11.73 8.26
C SER A 136 2.22 10.98 9.38
N ARG A 137 1.49 9.90 9.05
CA ARG A 137 0.82 9.06 10.03
C ARG A 137 1.81 8.27 10.90
N VAL A 138 2.87 7.74 10.29
CA VAL A 138 3.97 7.06 11.03
C VAL A 138 4.63 8.03 11.99
N ALA A 139 5.04 9.21 11.51
CA ALA A 139 5.65 10.24 12.35
C ALA A 139 4.76 10.60 13.54
N LYS A 140 3.49 10.87 13.29
CA LYS A 140 2.49 11.18 14.34
C LYS A 140 2.34 10.07 15.37
N LYS A 141 2.33 8.79 14.95
CA LYS A 141 2.17 7.65 15.86
C LYS A 141 3.42 7.40 16.69
N MET A 142 4.60 7.61 16.13
CA MET A 142 5.86 7.29 16.77
C MET A 142 6.37 8.38 17.73
N GLN A 143 5.90 9.62 17.62
CA GLN A 143 6.32 10.74 18.47
C GLN A 143 6.02 10.55 19.96
N ASP A 144 5.08 9.69 20.31
CA ASP A 144 4.76 9.36 21.71
C ASP A 144 5.78 8.40 22.34
N PHE A 145 6.66 7.78 21.55
CA PHE A 145 7.60 6.76 21.98
C PHE A 145 9.07 7.16 21.88
N LEU A 146 9.40 8.00 20.89
CA LEU A 146 10.78 8.39 20.61
C LEU A 146 10.83 9.76 19.92
N LYS A 147 12.02 10.33 19.77
CA LYS A 147 12.18 11.57 19.01
C LYS A 147 11.95 11.27 17.53
N VAL A 148 11.11 12.08 16.88
CA VAL A 148 10.83 11.94 15.45
C VAL A 148 11.29 13.19 14.72
N GLU A 149 12.18 13.00 13.77
CA GLU A 149 12.59 13.98 12.78
C GLU A 149 11.97 13.61 11.43
N THR A 150 11.64 14.61 10.64
CA THR A 150 11.01 14.38 9.33
C THR A 150 11.78 15.11 8.23
N TYR A 151 11.80 14.47 7.06
CA TYR A 151 12.33 15.09 5.84
C TYR A 151 11.34 14.88 4.69
N ASP A 152 11.09 15.93 3.92
CA ASP A 152 10.33 15.85 2.68
C ASP A 152 11.00 16.69 1.59
N LEU A 153 11.16 16.11 0.40
CA LEU A 153 11.82 16.74 -0.72
C LEU A 153 11.18 18.09 -1.14
N LEU A 154 9.89 18.25 -0.89
CA LEU A 154 9.15 19.48 -1.21
C LEU A 154 9.32 20.58 -0.16
N GLN A 155 9.86 20.26 1.01
CA GLN A 155 9.95 21.17 2.15
C GLN A 155 11.40 21.41 2.62
N ASN A 156 12.30 20.46 2.35
CA ASN A 156 13.64 20.44 2.88
C ASN A 156 14.71 20.39 1.79
N THR A 157 15.93 20.82 2.15
CA THR A 157 17.09 20.78 1.26
C THR A 157 17.90 19.50 1.41
N ALA A 158 18.72 19.17 0.40
CA ALA A 158 19.61 18.01 0.45
C ALA A 158 20.68 18.14 1.59
N THR A 159 21.03 19.35 2.01
CA THR A 159 21.96 19.57 3.12
C THR A 159 21.31 19.20 4.45
N GLU A 160 20.04 19.55 4.64
CA GLU A 160 19.27 19.17 5.82
C GLU A 160 19.12 17.66 5.92
N LEU A 161 18.87 16.95 4.78
CA LEU A 161 18.80 15.49 4.77
C LEU A 161 20.10 14.85 5.31
N LYS A 162 21.26 15.35 4.88
CA LYS A 162 22.55 14.83 5.38
C LYS A 162 22.71 15.02 6.88
N SER A 163 22.30 16.17 7.40
CA SER A 163 22.34 16.45 8.85
C SER A 163 21.39 15.54 9.62
N LEU A 164 20.17 15.35 9.13
CA LEU A 164 19.16 14.49 9.76
C LEU A 164 19.58 13.01 9.76
N ILE A 165 20.18 12.52 8.66
CA ILE A 165 20.73 11.15 8.61
C ILE A 165 21.85 10.97 9.62
N ALA A 166 22.72 11.98 9.80
CA ALA A 166 23.81 11.90 10.76
C ALA A 166 23.36 11.91 12.23
N SER A 167 22.15 12.39 12.52
CA SER A 167 21.57 12.45 13.87
C SER A 167 20.56 11.34 14.16
N ALA A 168 20.16 10.57 13.17
CA ALA A 168 19.21 9.47 13.33
C ALA A 168 19.90 8.15 13.73
N ASP A 169 19.16 7.27 14.40
CA ASP A 169 19.61 5.94 14.84
C ASP A 169 19.40 4.83 13.80
#